data_9e6de61a1056f2da9e2d69cdf62b2164
#
_entry.id   9e6de61a1056f2da9e2d69cdf62b2164
#
_cell.length_a   1.000
_cell.length_b   1.000
_cell.length_c   1.000
_cell.angle_alpha   90.00
_cell.angle_beta   90.00
_cell.angle_gamma   90.00
#
_symmetry.space_group_name_H-M   'P 1'
#
loop_
_entity.id
_entity.type
_entity.pdbx_description
1 polymer ?
#
loop_
_entity_poly.entity_id
_entity_poly.type
_entity_poly.pdbx_seq_one_letter_code
_entity_poly.pdbx_strand_id
1 'polypeptide(L)'
;MKFVDSHAHLVHNPQGLDSIVESGAFSEIWLMDLSPVQRLGDIELATEAELFEVQRRYPGFFRLFGFLDLDNATPEDVRRQRDKGFVGLKPYKQLKPYGDYSYFPLYAEAEKLGMPILFHTGLIAHASRYDGTIRHSFGPENMRPTHLAGIAEAFPDLQIIQGHMGWPYMEETEQNLYYYKNITGDQSGYLNDIKRFTETLDRRAHDGTDRYFNDKMHFATDEFYGCPASNERALKLKTFWELYFGLVGSIYYRWGRPEEQEKFFVTNAKAIFGE
;
A
#
# COMPACT_ATOMS: atom_id res chain seq x y z
N MET A 1 3.97 3.54 20.43
CA MET A 1 3.52 4.46 19.36
C MET A 1 2.32 3.86 18.66
N LYS A 2 1.33 4.67 18.22
CA LYS A 2 0.25 4.21 17.33
C LYS A 2 0.71 4.34 15.89
N PHE A 3 0.51 3.31 15.08
CA PHE A 3 0.94 3.28 13.68
C PHE A 3 -0.17 3.72 12.73
N VAL A 4 0.19 4.15 11.54
CA VAL A 4 -0.68 4.16 10.36
C VAL A 4 -0.41 2.87 9.59
N ASP A 5 -1.43 2.05 9.37
CA ASP A 5 -1.38 0.90 8.46
C ASP A 5 -1.87 1.35 7.08
N SER A 6 -0.93 1.64 6.19
CA SER A 6 -1.22 2.30 4.92
C SER A 6 -1.65 1.36 3.79
N HIS A 7 -1.76 0.06 4.04
CA HIS A 7 -2.18 -0.92 3.06
C HIS A 7 -2.78 -2.15 3.74
N ALA A 8 -4.08 -2.27 3.67
CA ALA A 8 -4.83 -3.39 4.24
C ALA A 8 -6.11 -3.64 3.44
N HIS A 9 -6.78 -4.73 3.74
CA HIS A 9 -8.04 -5.16 3.12
C HIS A 9 -9.09 -5.43 4.19
N LEU A 10 -10.35 -5.55 3.77
CA LEU A 10 -11.46 -5.96 4.64
C LEU A 10 -12.08 -7.24 4.10
N VAL A 11 -12.38 -8.20 4.97
CA VAL A 11 -13.13 -9.39 4.59
C VAL A 11 -14.63 -9.14 4.57
N HIS A 12 -15.38 -9.96 3.84
CA HIS A 12 -16.84 -9.99 3.90
C HIS A 12 -17.33 -10.34 5.31
N ASN A 13 -18.42 -9.69 5.76
CA ASN A 13 -18.97 -9.85 7.12
C ASN A 13 -17.89 -9.69 8.23
N PRO A 14 -17.19 -8.55 8.29
CA PRO A 14 -16.04 -8.38 9.16
C PRO A 14 -16.40 -8.49 10.65
N GLN A 15 -15.58 -9.23 11.41
CA GLN A 15 -15.74 -9.45 12.83
C GLN A 15 -14.52 -8.96 13.63
N GLY A 16 -14.75 -8.55 14.89
CA GLY A 16 -13.67 -8.23 15.81
C GLY A 16 -12.93 -6.92 15.52
N LEU A 17 -13.50 -6.01 14.74
CA LEU A 17 -12.88 -4.71 14.45
C LEU A 17 -12.80 -3.82 15.70
N ASP A 18 -13.76 -3.94 16.63
CA ASP A 18 -13.71 -3.20 17.91
C ASP A 18 -12.40 -3.48 18.64
N SER A 19 -11.94 -4.74 18.66
CA SER A 19 -10.68 -5.11 19.33
C SER A 19 -9.45 -4.46 18.67
N ILE A 20 -9.46 -4.24 17.37
CA ILE A 20 -8.38 -3.53 16.66
C ILE A 20 -8.38 -2.04 17.02
N VAL A 21 -9.54 -1.41 16.96
CA VAL A 21 -9.71 0.02 17.28
C VAL A 21 -9.34 0.30 18.74
N GLU A 22 -9.82 -0.53 19.66
CA GLU A 22 -9.59 -0.40 21.12
C GLU A 22 -8.17 -0.79 21.54
N SER A 23 -7.45 -1.59 20.75
CA SER A 23 -6.07 -2.01 21.05
C SER A 23 -5.11 -0.82 21.20
N GLY A 24 -5.44 0.32 20.57
CA GLY A 24 -4.55 1.48 20.50
C GLY A 24 -3.27 1.24 19.70
N ALA A 25 -3.18 0.14 18.95
CA ALA A 25 -2.02 -0.21 18.12
C ALA A 25 -1.90 0.71 16.90
N PHE A 26 -3.04 1.05 16.31
CA PHE A 26 -3.12 1.89 15.11
C PHE A 26 -3.82 3.22 15.42
N SER A 27 -3.39 4.27 14.74
CA SER A 27 -4.12 5.56 14.69
C SER A 27 -5.04 5.61 13.49
N GLU A 28 -4.69 4.88 12.43
CA GLU A 28 -5.40 4.88 11.16
C GLU A 28 -5.07 3.61 10.37
N ILE A 29 -6.04 3.09 9.61
CA ILE A 29 -5.87 1.96 8.69
C ILE A 29 -6.46 2.34 7.32
N TRP A 30 -5.70 2.11 6.25
CA TRP A 30 -6.16 2.34 4.88
C TRP A 30 -6.66 1.04 4.27
N LEU A 31 -7.93 0.99 3.95
CA LEU A 31 -8.59 -0.17 3.37
C LEU A 31 -8.69 -0.03 1.84
N MET A 32 -8.11 -0.99 1.14
CA MET A 32 -8.16 -1.07 -0.31
C MET A 32 -9.42 -1.81 -0.74
N ASP A 33 -10.28 -1.14 -1.50
CA ASP A 33 -11.42 -1.78 -2.14
C ASP A 33 -10.95 -2.78 -3.21
N LEU A 34 -11.26 -4.04 -3.00
CA LEU A 34 -11.12 -5.11 -3.98
C LEU A 34 -12.46 -5.84 -4.19
N SER A 35 -13.58 -5.19 -3.87
CA SER A 35 -14.92 -5.78 -4.00
C SER A 35 -15.22 -6.35 -5.39
N PRO A 36 -14.75 -5.77 -6.52
CA PRO A 36 -14.96 -6.37 -7.84
C PRO A 36 -14.20 -7.68 -8.05
N VAL A 37 -13.13 -7.94 -7.28
CA VAL A 37 -12.39 -9.21 -7.31
C VAL A 37 -13.14 -10.31 -6.57
N GLN A 38 -13.97 -9.96 -5.59
CA GLN A 38 -14.81 -10.80 -4.74
C GLN A 38 -14.05 -11.77 -3.84
N ARG A 39 -13.01 -12.45 -4.33
CA ARG A 39 -12.24 -13.44 -3.56
C ARG A 39 -10.76 -13.40 -3.90
N LEU A 40 -9.94 -13.62 -2.88
CA LEU A 40 -8.51 -13.89 -3.01
C LEU A 40 -8.20 -15.24 -2.36
N GLY A 41 -8.11 -16.30 -3.17
CA GLY A 41 -8.04 -17.68 -2.68
C GLY A 41 -9.29 -18.04 -1.90
N ASP A 42 -9.13 -18.40 -0.63
CA ASP A 42 -10.25 -18.77 0.26
C ASP A 42 -10.86 -17.57 0.99
N ILE A 43 -10.30 -16.37 0.81
CA ILE A 43 -10.74 -15.14 1.48
C ILE A 43 -11.81 -14.46 0.62
N GLU A 44 -13.01 -14.30 1.17
CA GLU A 44 -14.07 -13.50 0.60
C GLU A 44 -13.88 -12.03 1.01
N LEU A 45 -13.89 -11.13 0.02
CA LEU A 45 -13.60 -9.72 0.23
C LEU A 45 -14.86 -8.93 0.54
N ALA A 46 -14.70 -7.88 1.34
CA ALA A 46 -15.79 -6.98 1.67
C ALA A 46 -16.37 -6.32 0.41
N THR A 47 -17.67 -6.09 0.45
CA THR A 47 -18.37 -5.25 -0.51
C THR A 47 -18.05 -3.77 -0.28
N GLU A 48 -18.25 -2.94 -1.30
CA GLU A 48 -18.13 -1.48 -1.17
C GLU A 48 -19.03 -0.94 -0.04
N ALA A 49 -20.23 -1.50 0.11
CA ALA A 49 -21.16 -1.08 1.17
C ALA A 49 -20.61 -1.36 2.58
N GLU A 50 -19.96 -2.51 2.78
CA GLU A 50 -19.34 -2.88 4.06
C GLU A 50 -18.14 -1.97 4.38
N LEU A 51 -17.33 -1.58 3.38
CA LEU A 51 -16.25 -0.62 3.56
C LEU A 51 -16.79 0.72 4.10
N PHE A 52 -17.81 1.27 3.48
CA PHE A 52 -18.42 2.52 3.96
C PHE A 52 -19.15 2.37 5.30
N GLU A 53 -19.73 1.20 5.60
CA GLU A 53 -20.33 0.92 6.91
C GLU A 53 -19.25 0.96 8.01
N VAL A 54 -18.12 0.30 7.80
CA VAL A 54 -16.99 0.28 8.73
C VAL A 54 -16.43 1.69 8.92
N GLN A 55 -16.25 2.47 7.85
CA GLN A 55 -15.80 3.86 7.95
C GLN A 55 -16.76 4.71 8.78
N ARG A 56 -18.08 4.55 8.59
CA ARG A 56 -19.08 5.29 9.37
C ARG A 56 -19.12 4.86 10.84
N ARG A 57 -18.90 3.56 11.12
CA ARG A 57 -18.87 3.02 12.48
C ARG A 57 -17.67 3.52 13.28
N TYR A 58 -16.52 3.75 12.62
CA TYR A 58 -15.27 4.19 13.27
C TYR A 58 -14.74 5.47 12.60
N PRO A 59 -15.35 6.63 12.82
CA PRO A 59 -15.01 7.87 12.13
C PRO A 59 -13.54 8.25 12.34
N GLY A 60 -12.83 8.54 11.25
CA GLY A 60 -11.42 8.95 11.26
C GLY A 60 -10.42 7.83 11.48
N PHE A 61 -10.86 6.57 11.66
CA PHE A 61 -9.95 5.44 11.85
C PHE A 61 -9.66 4.69 10.54
N PHE A 62 -10.62 4.61 9.62
CA PHE A 62 -10.45 3.96 8.33
C PHE A 62 -10.47 4.97 7.18
N ARG A 63 -9.44 4.94 6.32
CA ARG A 63 -9.45 5.61 5.01
C ARG A 63 -9.71 4.58 3.92
N LEU A 64 -10.47 4.97 2.92
CA LEU A 64 -10.88 4.06 1.86
C LEU A 64 -10.22 4.43 0.53
N PHE A 65 -9.58 3.45 -0.10
CA PHE A 65 -9.06 3.53 -1.47
C PHE A 65 -9.97 2.73 -2.39
N GLY A 66 -10.54 3.39 -3.41
CA GLY A 66 -11.48 2.77 -4.32
C GLY A 66 -10.78 1.92 -5.40
N PHE A 67 -11.41 0.85 -5.81
CA PHE A 67 -10.93 0.03 -6.92
C PHE A 67 -10.89 0.85 -8.23
N LEU A 68 -9.80 0.70 -8.99
CA LEU A 68 -9.63 1.31 -10.30
C LEU A 68 -9.36 0.23 -11.35
N ASP A 69 -10.34 -0.06 -12.18
CA ASP A 69 -10.20 -0.93 -13.35
C ASP A 69 -9.52 -0.16 -14.49
N LEU A 70 -8.19 -0.25 -14.57
CA LEU A 70 -7.41 0.48 -15.57
C LEU A 70 -7.81 0.16 -17.01
N ASP A 71 -8.28 -1.05 -17.28
CA ASP A 71 -8.57 -1.50 -18.65
C ASP A 71 -9.93 -1.02 -19.17
N ASN A 72 -10.89 -0.74 -18.28
CA ASN A 72 -12.26 -0.39 -18.66
C ASN A 72 -12.72 0.96 -18.10
N ALA A 73 -12.02 1.54 -17.12
CA ALA A 73 -12.39 2.80 -16.51
C ALA A 73 -12.17 4.00 -17.43
N THR A 74 -12.92 5.04 -17.18
CA THR A 74 -12.82 6.36 -17.77
C THR A 74 -12.46 7.40 -16.69
N PRO A 75 -12.02 8.62 -17.04
CA PRO A 75 -11.84 9.69 -16.06
C PRO A 75 -13.09 10.01 -15.23
N GLU A 76 -14.29 9.77 -15.78
CA GLU A 76 -15.55 9.92 -15.04
C GLU A 76 -15.68 8.88 -13.92
N ASP A 77 -15.14 7.67 -14.11
CA ASP A 77 -15.12 6.65 -13.06
C ASP A 77 -14.21 7.08 -11.90
N VAL A 78 -13.09 7.73 -12.18
CA VAL A 78 -12.21 8.32 -11.15
C VAL A 78 -12.97 9.37 -10.32
N ARG A 79 -13.71 10.28 -10.99
CA ARG A 79 -14.56 11.28 -10.31
C ARG A 79 -15.60 10.61 -9.43
N ARG A 80 -16.29 9.59 -9.96
CA ARG A 80 -17.29 8.83 -9.18
C ARG A 80 -16.70 8.18 -7.93
N GLN A 81 -15.47 7.68 -7.97
CA GLN A 81 -14.80 7.18 -6.77
C GLN A 81 -14.61 8.29 -5.73
N ARG A 82 -14.16 9.47 -6.18
CA ARG A 82 -14.03 10.64 -5.31
C ARG A 82 -15.36 11.05 -4.70
N ASP A 83 -16.42 11.14 -5.52
CA ASP A 83 -17.76 11.56 -5.10
C ASP A 83 -18.40 10.59 -4.11
N LYS A 84 -18.09 9.30 -4.19
CA LYS A 84 -18.48 8.28 -3.21
C LYS A 84 -17.81 8.47 -1.85
N GLY A 85 -16.65 9.15 -1.79
CA GLY A 85 -15.90 9.36 -0.56
C GLY A 85 -14.59 8.57 -0.45
N PHE A 86 -14.15 7.88 -1.51
CA PHE A 86 -12.81 7.32 -1.56
C PHE A 86 -11.78 8.43 -1.64
N VAL A 87 -10.69 8.29 -0.88
CA VAL A 87 -9.62 9.30 -0.80
C VAL A 87 -8.43 8.99 -1.70
N GLY A 88 -8.32 7.77 -2.18
CA GLY A 88 -7.28 7.28 -3.09
C GLY A 88 -7.81 6.14 -3.95
N LEU A 89 -6.94 5.58 -4.79
CA LEU A 89 -7.28 4.55 -5.77
C LEU A 89 -6.38 3.32 -5.65
N LYS A 90 -6.93 2.15 -5.97
CA LYS A 90 -6.23 0.85 -5.97
C LYS A 90 -6.45 0.13 -7.29
N PRO A 91 -5.56 0.28 -8.30
CA PRO A 91 -5.57 -0.60 -9.47
C PRO A 91 -5.07 -2.00 -9.12
N TYR A 92 -5.65 -3.01 -9.76
CA TYR A 92 -5.30 -4.40 -9.51
C TYR A 92 -5.54 -5.28 -10.73
N LYS A 93 -4.52 -6.05 -11.12
CA LYS A 93 -4.56 -7.06 -12.22
C LYS A 93 -4.95 -6.49 -13.59
N GLN A 94 -4.39 -5.37 -13.97
CA GLN A 94 -4.53 -4.78 -15.29
C GLN A 94 -3.86 -5.63 -16.39
N LEU A 95 -4.35 -5.48 -17.62
CA LEU A 95 -3.90 -6.24 -18.80
C LEU A 95 -2.57 -5.75 -19.39
N LYS A 96 -2.24 -4.47 -19.20
CA LYS A 96 -1.06 -3.82 -19.73
C LYS A 96 -0.16 -3.33 -18.59
N PRO A 97 1.14 -3.05 -18.86
CA PRO A 97 1.99 -2.36 -17.90
C PRO A 97 1.38 -1.07 -17.38
N TYR A 98 1.59 -0.73 -16.11
CA TYR A 98 1.09 0.52 -15.53
C TYR A 98 1.46 1.77 -16.33
N GLY A 99 2.64 1.79 -16.96
CA GLY A 99 3.10 2.89 -17.80
C GLY A 99 2.50 2.97 -19.22
N ASP A 100 1.51 2.12 -19.56
CA ASP A 100 0.84 2.20 -20.86
C ASP A 100 0.07 3.53 -20.98
N TYR A 101 0.31 4.26 -22.08
CA TYR A 101 -0.29 5.58 -22.30
C TYR A 101 -1.84 5.57 -22.34
N SER A 102 -2.46 4.41 -22.61
CA SER A 102 -3.93 4.32 -22.58
C SER A 102 -4.51 4.55 -21.18
N TYR A 103 -3.71 4.38 -20.11
CA TYR A 103 -4.11 4.63 -18.73
C TYR A 103 -3.88 6.08 -18.28
N PHE A 104 -3.08 6.86 -18.99
CA PHE A 104 -2.72 8.24 -18.63
C PHE A 104 -3.89 9.18 -18.38
N PRO A 105 -5.01 9.10 -19.13
CA PRO A 105 -6.18 9.92 -18.80
C PRO A 105 -6.75 9.68 -17.39
N LEU A 106 -6.61 8.44 -16.84
CA LEU A 106 -7.04 8.10 -15.48
C LEU A 106 -6.09 8.71 -14.44
N TYR A 107 -4.79 8.65 -14.70
CA TYR A 107 -3.76 9.24 -13.83
C TYR A 107 -3.86 10.76 -13.78
N ALA A 108 -4.09 11.39 -14.94
CA ALA A 108 -4.33 12.83 -15.03
C ALA A 108 -5.54 13.28 -14.20
N GLU A 109 -6.64 12.51 -14.24
CA GLU A 109 -7.82 12.85 -13.44
C GLU A 109 -7.57 12.59 -11.93
N ALA A 110 -6.84 11.53 -11.58
CA ALA A 110 -6.46 11.26 -10.19
C ALA A 110 -5.56 12.37 -9.63
N GLU A 111 -4.55 12.83 -10.39
CA GLU A 111 -3.70 13.96 -10.05
C GLU A 111 -4.51 15.23 -9.79
N LYS A 112 -5.37 15.60 -10.73
CA LYS A 112 -6.25 16.77 -10.64
C LYS A 112 -7.15 16.76 -9.41
N LEU A 113 -7.60 15.57 -8.99
CA LEU A 113 -8.46 15.38 -7.81
C LEU A 113 -7.67 15.22 -6.51
N GLY A 114 -6.33 15.18 -6.58
CA GLY A 114 -5.48 14.93 -5.43
C GLY A 114 -5.70 13.53 -4.82
N MET A 115 -6.03 12.54 -5.64
CA MET A 115 -6.23 11.15 -5.21
C MET A 115 -4.93 10.37 -5.39
N PRO A 116 -4.24 9.96 -4.32
CA PRO A 116 -3.09 9.08 -4.43
C PRO A 116 -3.49 7.72 -5.02
N ILE A 117 -2.55 7.07 -5.70
CA ILE A 117 -2.77 5.73 -6.25
C ILE A 117 -1.80 4.75 -5.59
N LEU A 118 -2.33 3.70 -4.95
CA LEU A 118 -1.56 2.59 -4.44
C LEU A 118 -1.53 1.47 -5.48
N PHE A 119 -0.38 1.32 -6.13
CA PHE A 119 -0.13 0.27 -7.11
C PHE A 119 0.36 -1.00 -6.42
N HIS A 120 -0.28 -2.13 -6.70
CA HIS A 120 0.33 -3.41 -6.37
C HIS A 120 1.58 -3.60 -7.23
N THR A 121 2.74 -3.80 -6.65
CA THR A 121 3.97 -4.01 -7.41
C THR A 121 4.59 -5.38 -7.11
N GLY A 122 5.16 -6.01 -8.14
CA GLY A 122 5.78 -7.31 -8.04
C GLY A 122 4.80 -8.50 -8.15
N LEU A 123 5.07 -9.56 -7.39
CA LEU A 123 4.29 -10.80 -7.42
C LEU A 123 3.00 -10.70 -6.61
N ILE A 124 1.96 -11.37 -7.09
CA ILE A 124 0.71 -11.56 -6.34
C ILE A 124 0.79 -12.91 -5.60
N ALA A 125 0.76 -12.88 -4.27
CA ALA A 125 0.95 -14.06 -3.43
C ALA A 125 -0.07 -15.19 -3.67
N HIS A 126 -1.28 -14.86 -4.10
CA HIS A 126 -2.37 -15.81 -4.33
C HIS A 126 -2.61 -16.14 -5.81
N ALA A 127 -1.72 -15.74 -6.71
CA ALA A 127 -1.85 -15.99 -8.14
C ALA A 127 -1.87 -17.50 -8.50
N SER A 128 -1.30 -18.35 -7.64
CA SER A 128 -1.27 -19.80 -7.83
C SER A 128 -2.62 -20.50 -7.62
N ARG A 129 -3.60 -19.84 -7.00
CA ARG A 129 -4.95 -20.36 -6.77
C ARG A 129 -5.94 -19.78 -7.78
N TYR A 130 -5.62 -19.96 -9.03
CA TYR A 130 -6.39 -19.44 -10.13
C TYR A 130 -7.66 -20.28 -10.36
N ASP A 131 -8.83 -19.67 -10.28
CA ASP A 131 -10.13 -20.33 -10.50
C ASP A 131 -10.63 -20.28 -11.96
N GLY A 132 -9.81 -19.80 -12.86
CA GLY A 132 -10.13 -19.70 -14.29
C GLY A 132 -10.89 -18.45 -14.70
N THR A 133 -11.29 -17.58 -13.76
CA THR A 133 -12.08 -16.38 -14.07
C THR A 133 -11.22 -15.17 -14.48
N ILE A 134 -9.97 -15.14 -14.04
CA ILE A 134 -9.03 -14.06 -14.38
C ILE A 134 -7.97 -14.58 -15.34
N ARG A 135 -8.28 -14.53 -16.61
CA ARG A 135 -7.44 -15.14 -17.67
C ARG A 135 -6.25 -14.29 -18.14
N HIS A 136 -6.06 -13.07 -17.65
CA HIS A 136 -5.23 -12.11 -18.37
C HIS A 136 -4.27 -11.28 -17.50
N SER A 137 -3.97 -11.70 -16.30
CA SER A 137 -2.82 -11.15 -15.61
C SER A 137 -1.55 -11.74 -16.23
N PHE A 138 -0.79 -10.91 -16.94
CA PHE A 138 0.53 -11.31 -17.48
C PHE A 138 1.60 -11.41 -16.37
N GLY A 139 1.15 -11.71 -15.15
CA GLY A 139 2.04 -11.86 -14.02
C GLY A 139 2.70 -10.54 -13.58
N PRO A 140 3.86 -10.62 -12.90
CA PRO A 140 4.50 -9.47 -12.31
C PRO A 140 5.09 -8.47 -13.31
N GLU A 141 5.25 -8.83 -14.59
CA GLU A 141 5.82 -7.94 -15.61
C GLU A 141 5.00 -6.65 -15.78
N ASN A 142 3.66 -6.74 -15.77
CA ASN A 142 2.81 -5.57 -15.88
C ASN A 142 2.81 -4.70 -14.61
N MET A 143 3.31 -5.24 -13.51
CA MET A 143 3.33 -4.62 -12.18
C MET A 143 4.75 -4.33 -11.70
N ARG A 144 5.72 -4.26 -12.60
CA ARG A 144 7.09 -3.89 -12.24
C ARG A 144 7.14 -2.44 -11.76
N PRO A 145 7.90 -2.15 -10.70
CA PRO A 145 8.06 -0.79 -10.19
C PRO A 145 8.56 0.21 -11.23
N THR A 146 9.42 -0.23 -12.16
CA THR A 146 9.96 0.62 -13.21
C THR A 146 8.89 1.28 -14.08
N HIS A 147 7.70 0.69 -14.20
CA HIS A 147 6.59 1.29 -14.96
C HIS A 147 6.02 2.55 -14.30
N LEU A 148 6.26 2.73 -12.99
CA LEU A 148 5.78 3.91 -12.27
C LEU A 148 6.65 5.14 -12.51
N ALA A 149 7.89 4.96 -12.94
CA ALA A 149 8.82 6.06 -13.24
C ALA A 149 8.24 7.04 -14.28
N GLY A 150 7.76 6.51 -15.42
CA GLY A 150 7.17 7.33 -16.47
C GLY A 150 5.86 8.02 -16.04
N ILE A 151 5.10 7.39 -15.13
CA ILE A 151 3.90 8.01 -14.54
C ILE A 151 4.31 9.18 -13.63
N ALA A 152 5.32 8.97 -12.79
CA ALA A 152 5.81 10.00 -11.88
C ALA A 152 6.35 11.24 -12.61
N GLU A 153 7.00 11.04 -13.76
CA GLU A 153 7.48 12.13 -14.61
C GLU A 153 6.36 12.88 -15.31
N ALA A 154 5.35 12.13 -15.82
CA ALA A 154 4.23 12.71 -16.55
C ALA A 154 3.23 13.44 -15.63
N PHE A 155 3.13 13.01 -14.37
CA PHE A 155 2.17 13.51 -13.38
C PHE A 155 2.90 13.82 -12.07
N PRO A 156 3.64 14.95 -12.00
CA PRO A 156 4.53 15.28 -10.88
C PRO A 156 3.82 15.59 -9.56
N ASP A 157 2.54 15.92 -9.59
CA ASP A 157 1.71 16.20 -8.41
C ASP A 157 0.90 14.95 -7.95
N LEU A 158 0.86 13.88 -8.77
CA LEU A 158 0.24 12.63 -8.41
C LEU A 158 1.07 11.91 -7.33
N GLN A 159 0.47 11.61 -6.19
CA GLN A 159 1.11 10.79 -5.16
C GLN A 159 0.98 9.31 -5.54
N ILE A 160 2.11 8.65 -5.70
CA ILE A 160 2.22 7.25 -6.11
C ILE A 160 2.77 6.42 -4.95
N ILE A 161 2.06 5.35 -4.60
CA ILE A 161 2.47 4.42 -3.56
C ILE A 161 2.80 3.07 -4.22
N GLN A 162 4.05 2.61 -4.04
CA GLN A 162 4.50 1.29 -4.48
C GLN A 162 4.23 0.27 -3.38
N GLY A 163 3.24 -0.59 -3.55
CA GLY A 163 2.96 -1.68 -2.62
C GLY A 163 4.01 -2.79 -2.67
N HIS A 164 4.31 -3.40 -1.52
CA HIS A 164 5.14 -4.61 -1.38
C HIS A 164 6.61 -4.46 -1.81
N MET A 165 7.15 -3.25 -1.87
CA MET A 165 8.53 -3.01 -2.35
C MET A 165 8.85 -3.65 -3.71
N GLY A 166 7.85 -4.01 -4.51
CA GLY A 166 8.04 -4.58 -5.83
C GLY A 166 8.63 -5.98 -5.87
N TRP A 167 8.58 -6.74 -4.77
CA TRP A 167 9.19 -8.07 -4.74
C TRP A 167 8.79 -8.93 -5.96
N PRO A 168 9.75 -9.54 -6.72
CA PRO A 168 11.21 -9.60 -6.49
C PRO A 168 12.05 -8.46 -7.09
N TYR A 169 11.44 -7.40 -7.65
CA TYR A 169 12.11 -6.31 -8.36
C TYR A 169 12.45 -5.12 -7.44
N MET A 170 12.97 -5.40 -6.26
CA MET A 170 13.17 -4.42 -5.19
C MET A 170 14.11 -3.28 -5.56
N GLU A 171 15.13 -3.55 -6.38
CA GLU A 171 16.08 -2.54 -6.84
C GLU A 171 15.41 -1.45 -7.69
N GLU A 172 14.37 -1.80 -8.46
CA GLU A 172 13.58 -0.83 -9.21
C GLU A 172 12.77 0.06 -8.27
N THR A 173 12.19 -0.52 -7.21
CA THR A 173 11.51 0.25 -6.16
C THR A 173 12.46 1.24 -5.48
N GLU A 174 13.65 0.78 -5.11
CA GLU A 174 14.66 1.62 -4.47
C GLU A 174 15.07 2.79 -5.37
N GLN A 175 15.27 2.53 -6.67
CA GLN A 175 15.59 3.59 -7.64
C GLN A 175 14.47 4.61 -7.75
N ASN A 176 13.22 4.16 -7.82
CA ASN A 176 12.07 5.05 -7.86
C ASN A 176 11.99 5.94 -6.61
N LEU A 177 12.19 5.37 -5.42
CA LEU A 177 12.22 6.12 -4.16
C LEU A 177 13.35 7.16 -4.13
N TYR A 178 14.47 6.85 -4.78
CA TYR A 178 15.61 7.76 -4.85
C TYR A 178 15.36 8.93 -5.81
N TYR A 179 14.81 8.65 -7.00
CA TYR A 179 14.77 9.66 -8.08
C TYR A 179 13.46 10.48 -8.08
N TYR A 180 12.31 9.91 -7.70
CA TYR A 180 11.00 10.56 -7.88
C TYR A 180 10.43 11.04 -6.54
N LYS A 181 10.20 12.36 -6.41
CA LYS A 181 9.70 12.95 -5.14
C LYS A 181 8.30 12.46 -4.77
N ASN A 182 7.46 12.21 -5.78
CA ASN A 182 6.06 11.84 -5.66
C ASN A 182 5.82 10.32 -5.60
N ILE A 183 6.89 9.52 -5.45
CA ILE A 183 6.79 8.08 -5.21
C ILE A 183 7.18 7.78 -3.77
N THR A 184 6.31 7.05 -3.09
CA THR A 184 6.53 6.42 -1.77
C THR A 184 6.40 4.91 -1.88
N GLY A 185 6.69 4.16 -0.82
CA GLY A 185 6.57 2.72 -0.81
C GLY A 185 6.18 2.14 0.53
N ASP A 186 5.45 1.03 0.52
CA ASP A 186 5.17 0.26 1.71
C ASP A 186 6.00 -1.02 1.78
N GLN A 187 6.30 -1.49 3.01
CA GLN A 187 7.07 -2.69 3.24
C GLN A 187 6.22 -3.95 3.38
N SER A 188 4.92 -3.90 3.12
CA SER A 188 4.05 -5.07 3.27
C SER A 188 4.54 -6.27 2.44
N GLY A 189 4.29 -7.48 2.91
CA GLY A 189 4.77 -8.70 2.25
C GLY A 189 6.23 -9.07 2.56
N TYR A 190 7.03 -8.18 3.14
CA TYR A 190 8.47 -8.40 3.41
C TYR A 190 8.78 -9.38 4.54
N LEU A 191 7.81 -9.78 5.33
CA LEU A 191 8.04 -10.78 6.39
C LEU A 191 8.59 -12.11 5.87
N ASN A 192 8.34 -12.39 4.60
CA ASN A 192 8.89 -13.58 3.97
C ASN A 192 10.36 -13.41 3.55
N ASP A 193 10.90 -12.18 3.61
CA ASP A 193 12.27 -11.89 3.19
C ASP A 193 12.92 -10.76 4.01
N ILE A 194 12.83 -10.87 5.35
CA ILE A 194 13.44 -9.92 6.30
C ILE A 194 14.94 -9.75 6.06
N LYS A 195 15.61 -10.79 5.56
CA LYS A 195 17.03 -10.73 5.24
C LYS A 195 17.30 -9.72 4.13
N ARG A 196 16.56 -9.78 3.03
CA ARG A 196 16.71 -8.81 1.92
C ARG A 196 16.36 -7.39 2.36
N PHE A 197 15.31 -7.23 3.16
CA PHE A 197 14.98 -5.92 3.71
C PHE A 197 16.13 -5.35 4.54
N THR A 198 16.74 -6.18 5.40
CA THR A 198 17.91 -5.79 6.19
C THR A 198 19.13 -5.46 5.30
N GLU A 199 19.39 -6.27 4.28
CA GLU A 199 20.47 -6.03 3.31
C GLU A 199 20.26 -4.73 2.53
N THR A 200 19.01 -4.40 2.18
CA THR A 200 18.67 -3.13 1.52
C THR A 200 18.95 -1.95 2.44
N LEU A 201 18.53 -2.00 3.68
CA LEU A 201 18.79 -0.96 4.67
C LEU A 201 20.28 -0.78 4.92
N ASP A 202 21.03 -1.87 5.04
CA ASP A 202 22.48 -1.87 5.26
C ASP A 202 23.22 -1.19 4.10
N ARG A 203 22.88 -1.57 2.87
CA ARG A 203 23.46 -0.96 1.66
C ARG A 203 23.18 0.55 1.61
N ARG A 204 21.93 0.96 1.89
CA ARG A 204 21.53 2.37 1.87
C ARG A 204 22.18 3.20 2.97
N ALA A 205 22.40 2.61 4.13
CA ALA A 205 23.15 3.27 5.20
C ALA A 205 24.62 3.51 4.82
N HIS A 206 25.25 2.58 4.08
CA HIS A 206 26.64 2.68 3.65
C HIS A 206 26.88 3.71 2.55
N ASP A 207 25.97 3.81 1.58
CA ASP A 207 26.09 4.77 0.48
C ASP A 207 25.54 6.17 0.80
N GLY A 208 25.01 6.38 2.01
CA GLY A 208 24.44 7.64 2.44
C GLY A 208 23.07 7.96 1.86
N THR A 209 22.41 6.97 1.25
CA THR A 209 21.07 7.11 0.65
C THR A 209 19.93 6.64 1.56
N ASP A 210 20.22 6.24 2.79
CA ASP A 210 19.24 5.82 3.79
C ASP A 210 18.16 6.86 4.05
N ARG A 211 18.51 8.15 3.95
CA ARG A 211 17.61 9.27 4.12
C ARG A 211 16.39 9.21 3.17
N TYR A 212 16.64 8.96 1.88
CA TYR A 212 15.58 8.91 0.89
C TYR A 212 14.64 7.74 1.16
N PHE A 213 15.20 6.61 1.55
CA PHE A 213 14.42 5.45 1.94
C PHE A 213 13.56 5.74 3.17
N ASN A 214 14.14 6.29 4.23
CA ASN A 214 13.44 6.64 5.46
C ASN A 214 12.34 7.69 5.27
N ASP A 215 12.58 8.68 4.42
CA ASP A 215 11.63 9.78 4.20
C ASP A 215 10.44 9.36 3.31
N LYS A 216 10.46 8.15 2.72
CA LYS A 216 9.46 7.71 1.74
C LYS A 216 8.85 6.35 1.99
N MET A 217 9.47 5.55 2.84
CA MET A 217 8.91 4.26 3.23
C MET A 217 7.92 4.42 4.36
N HIS A 218 6.83 3.67 4.31
CA HIS A 218 5.84 3.65 5.38
C HIS A 218 5.35 2.25 5.71
N PHE A 219 4.85 2.10 6.92
CA PHE A 219 4.36 0.84 7.45
C PHE A 219 3.05 0.42 6.79
N ALA A 220 2.94 -0.87 6.50
CA ALA A 220 1.72 -1.51 6.04
C ALA A 220 1.70 -3.00 6.41
N THR A 221 0.52 -3.57 6.56
CA THR A 221 0.38 -4.99 6.91
C THR A 221 -0.01 -5.88 5.73
N ASP A 222 -0.76 -5.36 4.77
CA ASP A 222 -1.47 -6.14 3.73
C ASP A 222 -2.42 -7.20 4.31
N GLU A 223 -2.90 -6.98 5.55
CA GLU A 223 -3.77 -7.91 6.25
C GLU A 223 -5.24 -7.71 5.90
N PHE A 224 -6.01 -8.78 6.11
CA PHE A 224 -7.45 -8.85 5.83
C PHE A 224 -8.22 -8.65 7.14
N TYR A 225 -8.43 -7.39 7.53
CA TYR A 225 -9.15 -7.05 8.74
C TYR A 225 -10.59 -7.59 8.74
N GLY A 226 -11.10 -7.89 9.92
CA GLY A 226 -12.42 -8.51 10.10
C GLY A 226 -12.39 -10.05 10.16
N CYS A 227 -11.21 -10.66 10.02
CA CYS A 227 -10.95 -12.06 10.33
C CYS A 227 -10.10 -12.12 11.62
N PRO A 228 -10.52 -12.85 12.66
CA PRO A 228 -9.77 -12.88 13.94
C PRO A 228 -8.29 -13.23 13.80
N ALA A 229 -7.96 -14.18 12.93
CA ALA A 229 -6.56 -14.57 12.66
C ALA A 229 -5.76 -13.46 11.99
N SER A 230 -6.34 -12.71 11.07
CA SER A 230 -5.69 -11.55 10.43
C SER A 230 -5.58 -10.37 11.38
N ASN A 231 -6.60 -10.10 12.19
CA ASN A 231 -6.55 -9.09 13.22
C ASN A 231 -5.38 -9.35 14.19
N GLU A 232 -5.23 -10.60 14.65
CA GLU A 232 -4.11 -11.00 15.51
C GLU A 232 -2.75 -10.85 14.80
N ARG A 233 -2.66 -11.24 13.51
CA ARG A 233 -1.43 -11.07 12.73
C ARG A 233 -1.06 -9.60 12.57
N ALA A 234 -2.00 -8.71 12.28
CA ALA A 234 -1.74 -7.28 12.18
C ALA A 234 -1.10 -6.71 13.47
N LEU A 235 -1.61 -7.11 14.64
CA LEU A 235 -1.04 -6.72 15.93
C LEU A 235 0.36 -7.29 16.16
N LYS A 236 0.59 -8.54 15.74
CA LYS A 236 1.92 -9.17 15.81
C LYS A 236 2.90 -8.48 14.85
N LEU A 237 2.47 -8.14 13.63
CA LEU A 237 3.28 -7.39 12.66
C LEU A 237 3.68 -6.03 13.20
N LYS A 238 2.73 -5.28 13.76
CA LYS A 238 3.00 -4.00 14.41
C LYS A 238 4.07 -4.15 15.49
N THR A 239 3.92 -5.11 16.37
CA THR A 239 4.86 -5.38 17.46
C THR A 239 6.23 -5.82 16.92
N PHE A 240 6.25 -6.70 15.94
CA PHE A 240 7.50 -7.14 15.30
C PHE A 240 8.28 -5.97 14.71
N TRP A 241 7.66 -5.10 13.90
CA TRP A 241 8.33 -3.98 13.27
C TRP A 241 8.79 -2.93 14.27
N GLU A 242 8.01 -2.67 15.31
CA GLU A 242 8.41 -1.76 16.40
C GLU A 242 9.66 -2.26 17.11
N LEU A 243 9.72 -3.56 17.43
CA LEU A 243 10.89 -4.17 18.05
C LEU A 243 12.09 -4.22 17.09
N TYR A 244 11.85 -4.57 15.82
CA TYR A 244 12.90 -4.62 14.81
C TYR A 244 13.59 -3.28 14.64
N PHE A 245 12.83 -2.20 14.42
CA PHE A 245 13.38 -0.85 14.32
C PHE A 245 14.01 -0.38 15.63
N GLY A 246 13.40 -0.69 16.76
CA GLY A 246 13.92 -0.31 18.06
C GLY A 246 15.24 -1.00 18.42
N LEU A 247 15.39 -2.29 18.07
CA LEU A 247 16.59 -3.06 18.39
C LEU A 247 17.67 -2.93 17.31
N VAL A 248 17.34 -3.29 16.08
CA VAL A 248 18.31 -3.32 14.97
C VAL A 248 18.67 -1.90 14.58
N GLY A 249 17.69 -1.05 14.39
CA GLY A 249 17.89 0.32 13.95
C GLY A 249 18.65 1.17 14.96
N SER A 250 18.38 1.03 16.26
CA SER A 250 19.04 1.82 17.29
C SER A 250 20.51 1.44 17.51
N ILE A 251 20.89 0.20 17.20
CA ILE A 251 22.27 -0.29 17.38
C ILE A 251 23.12 0.00 16.16
N TYR A 252 22.60 -0.21 14.96
CA TYR A 252 23.39 -0.22 13.73
C TYR A 252 23.12 0.96 12.81
N TYR A 253 21.90 1.56 12.86
CA TYR A 253 21.43 2.53 11.88
C TYR A 253 20.76 3.73 12.52
N ARG A 254 20.83 4.88 11.85
CA ARG A 254 20.18 6.09 12.33
C ARG A 254 18.66 6.00 12.34
N TRP A 255 18.04 5.18 11.48
CA TRP A 255 16.58 5.02 11.41
C TRP A 255 15.96 4.31 12.64
N GLY A 256 16.78 3.78 13.54
CA GLY A 256 16.36 3.38 14.88
C GLY A 256 16.08 4.53 15.85
N ARG A 257 16.40 5.78 15.50
CA ARG A 257 16.08 6.94 16.32
C ARG A 257 14.57 7.17 16.36
N PRO A 258 14.01 7.67 17.49
CA PRO A 258 12.56 7.86 17.63
C PRO A 258 11.92 8.68 16.49
N GLU A 259 12.58 9.74 16.06
CA GLU A 259 12.11 10.61 14.98
C GLU A 259 12.08 9.91 13.61
N GLU A 260 13.03 9.02 13.33
CA GLU A 260 13.07 8.26 12.09
C GLU A 260 12.06 7.10 12.11
N GLN A 261 11.85 6.50 13.29
CA GLN A 261 10.78 5.51 13.47
C GLN A 261 9.40 6.16 13.28
N GLU A 262 9.19 7.36 13.79
CA GLU A 262 7.92 8.09 13.61
C GLU A 262 7.63 8.38 12.14
N LYS A 263 8.65 8.70 11.34
CA LYS A 263 8.50 8.85 9.89
C LYS A 263 7.94 7.57 9.26
N PHE A 264 8.60 6.45 9.49
CA PHE A 264 8.21 5.16 8.91
C PHE A 264 6.83 4.70 9.38
N PHE A 265 6.52 4.84 10.67
CA PHE A 265 5.28 4.32 11.24
C PHE A 265 4.09 5.25 11.11
N VAL A 266 4.31 6.55 10.85
CA VAL A 266 3.21 7.54 10.89
C VAL A 266 3.34 8.60 9.81
N THR A 267 4.42 9.42 9.85
CA THR A 267 4.39 10.70 9.15
C THR A 267 4.55 10.58 7.65
N ASN A 268 5.31 9.59 7.14
CA ASN A 268 5.47 9.39 5.70
C ASN A 268 4.14 9.02 5.02
N ALA A 269 3.33 8.17 5.66
CA ALA A 269 1.99 7.85 5.16
C ALA A 269 1.08 9.09 5.17
N LYS A 270 1.07 9.85 6.27
CA LYS A 270 0.23 11.06 6.40
C LYS A 270 0.63 12.15 5.42
N ALA A 271 1.92 12.32 5.15
CA ALA A 271 2.44 13.28 4.20
C ALA A 271 1.89 13.11 2.76
N ILE A 272 1.44 11.90 2.40
CA ILE A 272 0.77 11.62 1.11
C ILE A 272 -0.50 12.48 0.95
N PHE A 273 -1.15 12.82 2.06
CA PHE A 273 -2.35 13.67 2.09
C PHE A 273 -2.05 15.11 2.54
N GLY A 274 -0.77 15.48 2.70
CA GLY A 274 -0.36 16.81 3.16
C GLY A 274 -0.60 17.07 4.66
N GLU A 275 -0.65 16.00 5.48
CA GLU A 275 -0.89 16.03 6.93
C GLU A 275 0.41 15.92 7.76
#